data_30e5799b058302f291698ae8ad905c5b
#
_entry.id   30e5799b058302f291698ae8ad905c5b
#
_cell.length_a   1.000
_cell.length_b   1.000
_cell.length_c   1.000
_cell.angle_alpha   90.00
_cell.angle_beta   90.00
_cell.angle_gamma   90.00
#
_symmetry.space_group_name_H-M   'P 1'
#
loop_
_entity.id
_entity.type
_entity.pdbx_description
1 polymer ?
#
loop_
_entity_poly.entity_id
_entity_poly.type
_entity_poly.pdbx_seq_one_letter_code
_entity_poly.pdbx_strand_id
1 'polypeptide(L)'
;LEAMVEAYQMCGMLGQRHSFSVKEISDLRRFRRGVFANKTINAGEIIDSSNVFYAWPNQDEQLLSINMSKFTEHIARQTFKINDPIFQSKVSSRDKRSELWNIVKDVKILLNNSGVVFPGKADLEISHHYGIENFYKTGLTMITIINREYCKKLLISLPGQQHPEQYHKKKEETFIVLYGDVQLKLNGELRTLTKGDVVTIESEVRHEFTTHKGCVIEEISSTHYINDSFYTDKAISKNKNRKTHLTQWTNWDLLKTDNHT
;
A
#
# COMPACT_ATOMS: atom_id res chain seq x y z
N LEU A 1 -22.43 43.07 -10.18
CA LEU A 1 -21.62 42.69 -11.36
C LEU A 1 -20.12 42.77 -11.05
N GLU A 2 -19.63 43.87 -10.43
CA GLU A 2 -18.21 44.06 -10.08
C GLU A 2 -17.67 42.92 -9.19
N ALA A 3 -18.34 42.57 -8.10
CA ALA A 3 -17.96 41.49 -7.21
C ALA A 3 -17.88 40.11 -7.92
N MET A 4 -18.72 39.87 -8.95
CA MET A 4 -18.64 38.65 -9.75
C MET A 4 -17.43 38.66 -10.68
N VAL A 5 -17.06 39.82 -11.24
CA VAL A 5 -15.86 39.97 -12.07
C VAL A 5 -14.60 39.78 -11.23
N GLU A 6 -14.56 40.39 -10.04
CA GLU A 6 -13.46 40.20 -9.10
C GLU A 6 -13.32 38.73 -8.67
N ALA A 7 -14.42 38.08 -8.30
CA ALA A 7 -14.39 36.66 -7.95
C ALA A 7 -13.90 35.77 -9.11
N TYR A 8 -14.33 36.08 -10.35
CA TYR A 8 -13.85 35.39 -11.53
C TYR A 8 -12.34 35.59 -11.78
N GLN A 9 -11.87 36.82 -11.61
CA GLN A 9 -10.43 37.13 -11.74
C GLN A 9 -9.59 36.43 -10.65
N MET A 10 -10.11 36.34 -9.43
CA MET A 10 -9.44 35.63 -8.31
C MET A 10 -9.36 34.12 -8.55
N CYS A 11 -10.24 33.54 -9.36
CA CYS A 11 -10.19 32.11 -9.71
C CYS A 11 -9.04 31.77 -10.68
N GLY A 12 -8.36 32.77 -11.25
CA GLY A 12 -7.27 32.54 -12.20
C GLY A 12 -7.76 32.07 -13.58
N MET A 13 -6.88 31.45 -14.34
CA MET A 13 -7.21 30.96 -15.69
C MET A 13 -7.76 29.53 -15.64
N LEU A 14 -8.92 29.32 -16.24
CA LEU A 14 -9.53 28.00 -16.37
C LEU A 14 -8.63 27.04 -17.17
N GLY A 15 -8.33 25.90 -16.56
CA GLY A 15 -7.58 24.83 -17.21
C GLY A 15 -6.06 25.03 -17.27
N GLN A 16 -5.52 26.09 -16.70
CA GLN A 16 -4.06 26.34 -16.64
C GLN A 16 -3.61 26.60 -15.21
N ARG A 17 -2.53 25.93 -14.81
CA ARG A 17 -1.80 26.33 -13.58
C ARG A 17 -0.83 27.45 -13.93
N HIS A 18 -0.87 28.52 -13.12
CA HIS A 18 0.13 29.57 -13.22
C HIS A 18 1.52 28.99 -12.87
N SER A 19 2.53 29.30 -13.68
CA SER A 19 3.91 28.91 -13.40
C SER A 19 4.49 29.83 -12.33
N PHE A 20 5.01 29.25 -11.26
CA PHE A 20 5.69 30.01 -10.21
C PHE A 20 7.06 30.47 -10.67
N SER A 21 7.45 31.67 -10.33
CA SER A 21 8.81 32.16 -10.50
C SER A 21 9.78 31.42 -9.56
N VAL A 22 11.06 31.38 -9.90
CA VAL A 22 12.12 30.78 -9.06
C VAL A 22 12.12 31.40 -7.65
N LYS A 23 11.85 32.69 -7.55
CA LYS A 23 11.76 33.40 -6.26
C LYS A 23 10.58 32.93 -5.42
N GLU A 24 9.40 32.80 -6.01
CA GLU A 24 8.21 32.27 -5.30
C GLU A 24 8.43 30.85 -4.81
N ILE A 25 9.03 29.98 -5.64
CA ILE A 25 9.36 28.61 -5.23
C ILE A 25 10.35 28.62 -4.06
N SER A 26 11.36 29.48 -4.09
CA SER A 26 12.35 29.64 -3.01
C SER A 26 11.70 30.13 -1.72
N ASP A 27 10.82 31.12 -1.81
CA ASP A 27 10.12 31.69 -0.66
C ASP A 27 9.16 30.66 -0.05
N LEU A 28 8.39 29.94 -0.88
CA LEU A 28 7.54 28.84 -0.42
C LEU A 28 8.34 27.71 0.25
N ARG A 29 9.56 27.43 -0.23
CA ARG A 29 10.44 26.44 0.39
C ARG A 29 10.79 26.84 1.83
N ARG A 30 11.03 28.11 2.11
CA ARG A 30 11.37 28.61 3.46
C ARG A 30 10.26 28.37 4.49
N PHE A 31 9.00 28.28 4.06
CA PHE A 31 7.86 27.96 4.93
C PHE A 31 7.75 26.47 5.26
N ARG A 32 8.54 25.61 4.63
CA ARG A 32 8.54 24.16 4.91
C ARG A 32 9.45 23.85 6.10
N ARG A 33 9.10 22.85 6.87
CA ARG A 33 9.93 22.39 8.00
C ARG A 33 11.04 21.46 7.50
N GLY A 34 12.27 21.69 7.94
CA GLY A 34 13.41 20.80 7.77
C GLY A 34 13.33 19.59 8.70
N VAL A 35 13.99 18.51 8.33
CA VAL A 35 14.12 17.28 9.11
C VAL A 35 15.40 17.35 9.93
N PHE A 36 15.31 17.13 11.24
CA PHE A 36 16.42 17.12 12.19
C PHE A 36 16.41 15.82 13.00
N ALA A 37 17.58 15.33 13.36
CA ALA A 37 17.71 14.17 14.24
C ALA A 37 17.29 14.51 15.68
N ASN A 38 16.38 13.71 16.30
CA ASN A 38 16.00 13.88 17.71
C ASN A 38 16.85 13.03 18.68
N LYS A 39 17.65 12.13 18.13
CA LYS A 39 18.66 11.29 18.80
C LYS A 39 19.80 10.98 17.83
N THR A 40 20.86 10.36 18.31
CA THR A 40 21.91 9.86 17.42
C THR A 40 21.32 8.82 16.46
N ILE A 41 21.59 8.98 15.16
CA ILE A 41 21.21 8.05 14.08
C ILE A 41 22.54 7.58 13.45
N ASN A 42 22.84 6.30 13.55
CA ASN A 42 24.08 5.74 13.01
C ASN A 42 23.98 5.51 11.49
N ALA A 43 25.12 5.46 10.81
CA ALA A 43 25.17 5.05 9.41
C ALA A 43 24.51 3.67 9.24
N GLY A 44 23.66 3.51 8.22
CA GLY A 44 22.88 2.32 7.95
C GLY A 44 21.51 2.24 8.66
N GLU A 45 21.24 3.12 9.63
CA GLU A 45 19.93 3.15 10.29
C GLU A 45 18.87 3.81 9.42
N ILE A 46 17.63 3.31 9.55
CA ILE A 46 16.44 3.91 8.91
C ILE A 46 16.10 5.21 9.63
N ILE A 47 15.82 6.25 8.84
CA ILE A 47 15.37 7.55 9.31
C ILE A 47 13.85 7.58 9.22
N ASP A 48 13.18 7.66 10.37
CA ASP A 48 11.72 7.66 10.47
C ASP A 48 11.22 8.62 11.56
N SER A 49 9.90 8.68 11.76
CA SER A 49 9.27 9.56 12.76
C SER A 49 9.70 9.31 14.21
N SER A 50 10.35 8.16 14.51
CA SER A 50 10.81 7.84 15.87
C SER A 50 12.16 8.46 16.21
N ASN A 51 12.94 8.87 15.19
CA ASN A 51 14.29 9.39 15.35
C ASN A 51 14.53 10.78 14.73
N VAL A 52 13.45 11.46 14.29
CA VAL A 52 13.52 12.82 13.78
C VAL A 52 12.47 13.74 14.37
N PHE A 53 12.70 15.05 14.23
CA PHE A 53 11.70 16.08 14.46
C PHE A 53 11.73 17.12 13.32
N TYR A 54 10.72 17.97 13.25
CA TYR A 54 10.54 18.93 12.16
C TYR A 54 10.54 20.36 12.70
N ALA A 55 11.45 21.20 12.20
CA ALA A 55 11.60 22.57 12.68
C ALA A 55 11.95 23.57 11.56
N TRP A 56 11.88 24.86 11.88
CA TRP A 56 12.39 25.98 11.11
C TRP A 56 13.63 26.57 11.78
N PRO A 57 14.46 27.23 11.00
CA PRO A 57 14.47 27.31 9.54
C PRO A 57 14.99 26.01 8.92
N ASN A 58 14.57 25.70 7.68
CA ASN A 58 15.25 24.66 6.91
C ASN A 58 16.46 25.26 6.19
N GLN A 59 17.39 24.36 5.81
CA GLN A 59 18.56 24.70 5.02
C GLN A 59 18.40 24.24 3.58
N ASP A 60 19.19 24.77 2.66
CA ASP A 60 19.19 24.30 1.29
C ASP A 60 19.59 22.83 1.22
N GLU A 61 18.96 22.07 0.32
CA GLU A 61 19.13 20.63 0.15
C GLU A 61 18.83 19.75 1.39
N GLN A 62 18.34 20.34 2.47
CA GLN A 62 17.87 19.57 3.63
C GLN A 62 16.60 18.79 3.27
N LEU A 63 16.46 17.59 3.78
CA LEU A 63 15.20 16.87 3.75
C LEU A 63 14.11 17.69 4.45
N LEU A 64 12.95 17.77 3.80
CA LEU A 64 11.78 18.45 4.32
C LEU A 64 10.77 17.46 4.88
N SER A 65 9.89 17.93 5.76
CA SER A 65 8.83 17.11 6.33
C SER A 65 7.97 16.38 5.28
N ILE A 66 7.77 16.99 4.11
CA ILE A 66 7.04 16.39 2.98
C ILE A 66 7.76 15.17 2.37
N ASN A 67 9.08 15.07 2.54
CA ASN A 67 9.86 13.94 2.05
C ASN A 67 9.70 12.71 2.96
N MET A 68 9.23 12.91 4.20
CA MET A 68 9.04 11.85 5.20
C MET A 68 7.68 11.17 5.02
N SER A 69 7.52 10.54 3.88
CA SER A 69 6.32 9.76 3.54
C SER A 69 6.50 8.29 3.96
N LYS A 70 5.42 7.62 4.37
CA LYS A 70 5.42 6.15 4.60
C LYS A 70 5.81 5.34 3.35
N PHE A 71 5.79 5.96 2.17
CA PHE A 71 6.19 5.35 0.90
C PHE A 71 7.61 5.69 0.47
N THR A 72 8.34 6.46 1.28
CA THR A 72 9.75 6.78 1.03
C THR A 72 10.56 6.33 2.24
N GLU A 73 11.49 5.42 2.02
CA GLU A 73 12.44 4.98 3.01
C GLU A 73 13.72 5.77 2.86
N HIS A 74 14.23 6.30 3.96
CA HIS A 74 15.51 6.99 4.02
C HIS A 74 16.46 6.22 4.93
N ILE A 75 17.68 5.95 4.45
CA ILE A 75 18.74 5.26 5.20
C ILE A 75 19.91 6.23 5.36
N ALA A 76 20.37 6.40 6.58
CA ALA A 76 21.52 7.27 6.89
C ALA A 76 22.80 6.73 6.21
N ARG A 77 23.51 7.57 5.44
CA ARG A 77 24.84 7.24 4.88
C ARG A 77 25.97 7.61 5.82
N GLN A 78 25.69 8.40 6.83
CA GLN A 78 26.63 8.83 7.88
C GLN A 78 25.92 8.89 9.22
N THR A 79 26.68 9.00 10.31
CA THR A 79 26.10 9.25 11.63
C THR A 79 25.63 10.70 11.74
N PHE A 80 24.40 10.90 12.21
CA PHE A 80 23.83 12.19 12.60
C PHE A 80 23.77 12.26 14.13
N LYS A 81 24.20 13.39 14.69
CA LYS A 81 24.05 13.67 16.12
C LYS A 81 22.69 14.30 16.39
N ILE A 82 22.29 14.35 17.65
CA ILE A 82 21.07 15.05 18.06
C ILE A 82 21.11 16.51 17.57
N ASN A 83 19.99 16.99 17.02
CA ASN A 83 19.78 18.28 16.39
C ASN A 83 20.51 18.51 15.06
N ASP A 84 21.23 17.54 14.51
CA ASP A 84 21.81 17.67 13.18
C ASP A 84 20.71 17.78 12.10
N PRO A 85 20.84 18.71 11.14
CA PRO A 85 19.97 18.74 9.96
C PRO A 85 20.30 17.56 9.04
N ILE A 86 19.26 16.92 8.51
CA ILE A 86 19.41 15.78 7.62
C ILE A 86 19.32 16.23 6.17
N PHE A 87 20.43 16.13 5.43
CA PHE A 87 20.53 16.54 4.04
C PHE A 87 20.27 15.38 3.09
N GLN A 88 19.68 15.69 1.93
CA GLN A 88 19.36 14.69 0.89
C GLN A 88 20.61 13.95 0.39
N SER A 89 21.75 14.63 0.27
CA SER A 89 23.04 14.02 -0.13
C SER A 89 23.61 13.02 0.89
N LYS A 90 23.16 13.10 2.14
CA LYS A 90 23.64 12.28 3.28
C LYS A 90 22.76 11.08 3.59
N VAL A 91 21.75 10.83 2.76
CA VAL A 91 20.85 9.69 2.90
C VAL A 91 20.74 8.91 1.59
N SER A 92 20.39 7.64 1.68
CA SER A 92 19.92 6.85 0.56
C SER A 92 18.40 6.80 0.63
N SER A 93 17.72 7.21 -0.42
CA SER A 93 16.26 7.27 -0.45
C SER A 93 15.70 6.25 -1.46
N ARG A 94 14.69 5.48 -1.03
CA ARG A 94 13.96 4.53 -1.86
C ARG A 94 12.49 4.91 -1.88
N ASP A 95 11.94 5.20 -3.06
CA ASP A 95 10.52 5.46 -3.24
C ASP A 95 9.77 4.16 -3.53
N LYS A 96 8.95 3.73 -2.56
CA LYS A 96 8.15 2.50 -2.65
C LYS A 96 6.84 2.69 -3.46
N ARG A 97 6.52 3.89 -3.93
CA ARG A 97 5.31 4.14 -4.73
C ARG A 97 5.37 3.46 -6.09
N SER A 98 6.54 3.37 -6.69
CA SER A 98 6.75 2.64 -7.95
C SER A 98 6.46 1.14 -7.80
N GLU A 99 6.80 0.55 -6.66
CA GLU A 99 6.52 -0.85 -6.33
C GLU A 99 5.00 -1.07 -6.19
N LEU A 100 4.30 -0.20 -5.45
CA LEU A 100 2.84 -0.24 -5.35
C LEU A 100 2.17 -0.09 -6.72
N TRP A 101 2.68 0.80 -7.55
CA TRP A 101 2.18 0.99 -8.91
C TRP A 101 2.29 -0.29 -9.74
N ASN A 102 3.44 -0.96 -9.72
CA ASN A 102 3.64 -2.21 -10.45
C ASN A 102 2.70 -3.31 -9.93
N ILE A 103 2.53 -3.43 -8.61
CA ILE A 103 1.58 -4.36 -8.01
C ILE A 103 0.16 -4.13 -8.53
N VAL A 104 -0.31 -2.89 -8.51
CA VAL A 104 -1.66 -2.55 -9.01
C VAL A 104 -1.81 -2.87 -10.49
N LYS A 105 -0.78 -2.59 -11.29
CA LYS A 105 -0.77 -2.91 -12.72
C LYS A 105 -0.91 -4.41 -12.96
N ASP A 106 -0.13 -5.22 -12.25
CA ASP A 106 -0.14 -6.68 -12.42
C ASP A 106 -1.47 -7.29 -11.93
N VAL A 107 -2.02 -6.77 -10.83
CA VAL A 107 -3.36 -7.14 -10.34
C VAL A 107 -4.44 -6.81 -11.37
N LYS A 108 -4.38 -5.63 -12.01
CA LYS A 108 -5.33 -5.25 -13.07
C LYS A 108 -5.22 -6.17 -14.29
N ILE A 109 -4.00 -6.54 -14.68
CA ILE A 109 -3.77 -7.48 -15.79
C ILE A 109 -4.40 -8.83 -15.45
N LEU A 110 -4.17 -9.36 -14.24
CA LEU A 110 -4.74 -10.64 -13.82
C LEU A 110 -6.27 -10.59 -13.79
N LEU A 111 -6.86 -9.53 -13.22
CA LEU A 111 -8.31 -9.35 -13.18
C LEU A 111 -8.93 -9.28 -14.58
N ASN A 112 -8.32 -8.53 -15.49
CA ASN A 112 -8.77 -8.44 -16.88
C ASN A 112 -8.73 -9.83 -17.57
N ASN A 113 -7.63 -10.56 -17.39
CA ASN A 113 -7.48 -11.91 -17.97
C ASN A 113 -8.45 -12.92 -17.35
N SER A 114 -8.84 -12.74 -16.09
CA SER A 114 -9.76 -13.63 -15.40
C SER A 114 -11.21 -13.48 -15.86
N GLY A 115 -11.59 -12.33 -16.42
CA GLY A 115 -12.96 -11.96 -16.74
C GLY A 115 -13.86 -11.80 -15.50
N VAL A 116 -13.29 -11.74 -14.30
CA VAL A 116 -14.06 -11.55 -13.05
C VAL A 116 -14.48 -10.11 -12.92
N VAL A 117 -15.78 -9.90 -12.73
CA VAL A 117 -16.37 -8.56 -12.55
C VAL A 117 -16.23 -8.12 -11.09
N PHE A 118 -15.77 -6.91 -10.87
CA PHE A 118 -15.65 -6.29 -9.56
C PHE A 118 -16.17 -4.83 -9.59
N PRO A 119 -16.61 -4.27 -8.44
CA PRO A 119 -17.11 -2.90 -8.39
C PRO A 119 -16.00 -1.88 -8.67
N GLY A 120 -16.24 -0.95 -9.61
CA GLY A 120 -15.25 0.05 -10.02
C GLY A 120 -14.87 1.09 -8.95
N LYS A 121 -15.60 1.16 -7.83
CA LYS A 121 -15.33 2.05 -6.69
C LYS A 121 -14.89 1.29 -5.43
N ALA A 122 -14.65 -0.02 -5.52
CA ALA A 122 -14.21 -0.79 -4.37
C ALA A 122 -12.75 -0.47 -4.01
N ASP A 123 -12.46 -0.40 -2.72
CA ASP A 123 -11.12 -0.21 -2.20
C ASP A 123 -10.28 -1.47 -2.41
N LEU A 124 -9.01 -1.26 -2.75
CA LEU A 124 -8.01 -2.30 -2.88
C LEU A 124 -7.14 -2.32 -1.62
N GLU A 125 -7.09 -3.44 -0.93
CA GLU A 125 -6.11 -3.71 0.11
C GLU A 125 -4.95 -4.52 -0.48
N ILE A 126 -3.72 -4.02 -0.33
CA ILE A 126 -2.49 -4.75 -0.64
C ILE A 126 -1.89 -5.20 0.68
N SER A 127 -1.93 -6.51 0.94
CA SER A 127 -1.36 -7.13 2.14
C SER A 127 0.05 -7.61 1.84
N HIS A 128 1.06 -6.96 2.42
CA HIS A 128 2.47 -7.28 2.23
C HIS A 128 3.07 -7.75 3.56
N HIS A 129 2.88 -9.01 3.86
CA HIS A 129 3.11 -9.64 5.17
C HIS A 129 4.53 -9.41 5.72
N TYR A 130 5.56 -9.48 4.86
CA TYR A 130 6.97 -9.30 5.20
C TYR A 130 7.60 -8.05 4.56
N GLY A 131 6.82 -7.02 4.29
CA GLY A 131 7.24 -5.82 3.59
C GLY A 131 6.90 -5.85 2.11
N ILE A 132 6.83 -4.66 1.48
CA ILE A 132 6.41 -4.52 0.09
C ILE A 132 7.39 -5.17 -0.88
N GLU A 133 8.66 -5.20 -0.53
CA GLU A 133 9.75 -5.86 -1.28
C GLU A 133 9.55 -7.37 -1.41
N ASN A 134 8.80 -7.99 -0.49
CA ASN A 134 8.47 -9.41 -0.49
C ASN A 134 7.07 -9.69 -1.05
N PHE A 135 6.36 -8.68 -1.56
CA PHE A 135 4.97 -8.82 -1.97
C PHE A 135 4.76 -9.92 -3.02
N TYR A 136 5.61 -9.99 -4.05
CA TYR A 136 5.49 -10.98 -5.11
C TYR A 136 5.71 -12.42 -4.65
N LYS A 137 6.33 -12.61 -3.48
CA LYS A 137 6.49 -13.93 -2.87
C LYS A 137 5.37 -14.25 -1.88
N THR A 138 5.05 -13.32 -1.00
CA THR A 138 4.17 -13.57 0.16
C THR A 138 3.08 -12.52 0.34
N GLY A 139 2.67 -11.88 -0.75
CA GLY A 139 1.62 -10.88 -0.73
C GLY A 139 0.23 -11.46 -1.03
N LEU A 140 -0.76 -10.65 -0.80
CA LEU A 140 -2.15 -10.87 -1.21
C LEU A 140 -2.80 -9.53 -1.50
N THR A 141 -3.64 -9.50 -2.52
CA THR A 141 -4.46 -8.32 -2.80
C THR A 141 -5.93 -8.67 -2.56
N MET A 142 -6.68 -7.76 -1.97
CA MET A 142 -8.08 -7.99 -1.62
C MET A 142 -8.95 -6.82 -2.05
N ILE A 143 -10.11 -7.13 -2.62
CA ILE A 143 -11.17 -6.16 -2.89
C ILE A 143 -12.35 -6.52 -1.98
N THR A 144 -12.64 -5.69 -0.99
CA THR A 144 -13.82 -5.87 -0.14
C THR A 144 -15.04 -5.29 -0.84
N ILE A 145 -15.98 -6.15 -1.21
CA ILE A 145 -17.23 -5.76 -1.88
C ILE A 145 -18.26 -5.29 -0.86
N ILE A 146 -18.40 -6.05 0.22
CA ILE A 146 -19.29 -5.76 1.33
C ILE A 146 -18.73 -6.36 2.63
N ASN A 147 -18.95 -5.67 3.75
CA ASN A 147 -18.68 -6.19 5.10
C ASN A 147 -19.77 -5.68 6.04
N ARG A 148 -20.72 -6.55 6.37
CA ARG A 148 -21.83 -6.32 7.29
C ARG A 148 -21.95 -7.52 8.23
N GLU A 149 -23.15 -8.08 8.41
CA GLU A 149 -23.37 -9.37 9.11
C GLU A 149 -22.77 -10.54 8.30
N TYR A 150 -22.53 -10.33 7.02
CA TYR A 150 -21.77 -11.17 6.13
C TYR A 150 -20.72 -10.34 5.38
N CYS A 151 -19.68 -11.00 4.92
CA CYS A 151 -18.61 -10.35 4.18
C CYS A 151 -18.40 -11.05 2.83
N LYS A 152 -18.17 -10.26 1.79
CA LYS A 152 -17.75 -10.74 0.48
C LYS A 152 -16.50 -10.00 0.04
N LYS A 153 -15.46 -10.76 -0.31
CA LYS A 153 -14.21 -10.23 -0.86
C LYS A 153 -13.82 -10.99 -2.12
N LEU A 154 -13.00 -10.35 -2.93
CA LEU A 154 -12.16 -11.02 -3.93
C LEU A 154 -10.73 -11.03 -3.39
N LEU A 155 -10.16 -12.21 -3.29
CA LEU A 155 -8.75 -12.44 -2.99
C LEU A 155 -8.02 -12.65 -4.31
N ILE A 156 -7.02 -11.85 -4.60
CA ILE A 156 -6.25 -11.89 -5.84
C ILE A 156 -4.81 -12.21 -5.49
N SER A 157 -4.33 -13.36 -5.93
CA SER A 157 -2.92 -13.76 -5.83
C SER A 157 -2.28 -13.79 -7.20
N LEU A 158 -1.13 -13.14 -7.32
CA LEU A 158 -0.31 -13.17 -8.53
C LEU A 158 0.42 -14.52 -8.68
N PRO A 159 0.91 -14.87 -9.89
CA PRO A 159 1.64 -16.12 -10.09
C PRO A 159 2.80 -16.31 -9.11
N GLY A 160 2.87 -17.48 -8.49
CA GLY A 160 3.91 -17.87 -7.55
C GLY A 160 3.74 -17.33 -6.12
N GLN A 161 2.69 -16.55 -5.84
CA GLN A 161 2.46 -16.03 -4.49
C GLN A 161 2.01 -17.14 -3.53
N GLN A 162 2.45 -16.99 -2.27
CA GLN A 162 2.04 -17.78 -1.13
C GLN A 162 1.38 -16.88 -0.10
N HIS A 163 0.16 -17.21 0.31
CA HIS A 163 -0.48 -16.63 1.47
C HIS A 163 -0.01 -17.38 2.72
N PRO A 164 0.57 -16.70 3.73
CA PRO A 164 1.07 -17.34 4.95
C PRO A 164 -0.03 -17.97 5.78
N GLU A 165 0.31 -19.02 6.54
CA GLU A 165 -0.61 -19.73 7.42
C GLU A 165 -1.22 -18.80 8.46
N GLN A 166 -2.54 -18.79 8.51
CA GLN A 166 -3.36 -18.08 9.48
C GLN A 166 -4.58 -18.89 9.91
N TYR A 167 -5.29 -18.40 10.91
CA TYR A 167 -6.61 -18.88 11.31
C TYR A 167 -7.45 -17.71 11.85
N HIS A 168 -8.76 -17.91 11.91
CA HIS A 168 -9.74 -16.98 12.48
C HIS A 168 -10.42 -17.61 13.67
N LYS A 169 -10.71 -16.84 14.72
CA LYS A 169 -11.43 -17.35 15.92
C LYS A 169 -12.94 -17.20 15.80
N LYS A 170 -13.38 -16.19 15.06
CA LYS A 170 -14.80 -15.82 14.96
C LYS A 170 -15.36 -16.08 13.57
N LYS A 171 -14.53 -15.85 12.55
CA LYS A 171 -14.95 -15.88 11.16
C LYS A 171 -14.86 -17.29 10.61
N GLU A 172 -15.93 -17.72 9.92
CA GLU A 172 -15.94 -18.83 9.00
C GLU A 172 -15.87 -18.28 7.57
N GLU A 173 -15.15 -18.92 6.69
CA GLU A 173 -14.94 -18.50 5.31
C GLU A 173 -15.32 -19.60 4.34
N THR A 174 -15.95 -19.25 3.24
CA THR A 174 -16.14 -20.13 2.08
C THR A 174 -15.39 -19.53 0.90
N PHE A 175 -14.45 -20.29 0.36
CA PHE A 175 -13.71 -19.95 -0.84
C PHE A 175 -14.34 -20.56 -2.06
N ILE A 176 -14.54 -19.78 -3.11
CA ILE A 176 -14.97 -20.20 -4.44
C ILE A 176 -13.87 -19.75 -5.41
N VAL A 177 -13.24 -20.70 -6.11
CA VAL A 177 -12.21 -20.38 -7.10
C VAL A 177 -12.86 -19.87 -8.37
N LEU A 178 -12.73 -18.58 -8.67
CA LEU A 178 -13.28 -17.98 -9.87
C LEU A 178 -12.33 -18.07 -11.08
N TYR A 179 -11.02 -18.08 -10.82
CA TYR A 179 -9.98 -18.15 -11.84
C TYR A 179 -8.69 -18.75 -11.29
N GLY A 180 -7.96 -19.50 -12.13
CA GLY A 180 -6.63 -20.03 -11.84
C GLY A 180 -6.65 -21.34 -11.06
N ASP A 181 -5.54 -21.56 -10.33
CA ASP A 181 -5.31 -22.74 -9.50
C ASP A 181 -4.96 -22.34 -8.07
N VAL A 182 -5.37 -23.14 -7.10
CA VAL A 182 -5.09 -22.91 -5.68
C VAL A 182 -4.63 -24.20 -5.03
N GLN A 183 -3.45 -24.18 -4.44
CA GLN A 183 -2.96 -25.23 -3.54
C GLN A 183 -3.29 -24.77 -2.11
N LEU A 184 -4.41 -25.22 -1.58
CA LEU A 184 -4.90 -24.90 -0.24
C LEU A 184 -4.47 -25.97 0.76
N LYS A 185 -3.91 -25.53 1.88
CA LYS A 185 -3.56 -26.43 2.98
C LYS A 185 -4.40 -26.09 4.21
N LEU A 186 -5.14 -27.07 4.71
CA LEU A 186 -6.01 -26.97 5.87
C LEU A 186 -5.50 -27.89 6.98
N ASN A 187 -5.08 -27.31 8.12
CA ASN A 187 -4.49 -28.06 9.24
C ASN A 187 -3.38 -29.04 8.79
N GLY A 188 -2.61 -28.65 7.76
CA GLY A 188 -1.53 -29.47 7.20
C GLY A 188 -1.95 -30.38 6.03
N GLU A 189 -3.23 -30.58 5.77
CA GLU A 189 -3.73 -31.36 4.65
C GLU A 189 -3.81 -30.54 3.36
N LEU A 190 -3.13 -30.98 2.30
CA LEU A 190 -3.08 -30.29 1.02
C LEU A 190 -4.28 -30.64 0.14
N ARG A 191 -4.93 -29.65 -0.43
CA ARG A 191 -6.01 -29.75 -1.42
C ARG A 191 -5.69 -28.92 -2.64
N THR A 192 -5.86 -29.48 -3.81
CA THR A 192 -5.74 -28.75 -5.08
C THR A 192 -7.14 -28.33 -5.52
N LEU A 193 -7.33 -27.01 -5.70
CA LEU A 193 -8.58 -26.44 -6.13
C LEU A 193 -8.39 -25.76 -7.50
N THR A 194 -9.41 -25.85 -8.33
CA THR A 194 -9.48 -25.26 -9.66
C THR A 194 -10.76 -24.43 -9.81
N LYS A 195 -10.88 -23.72 -10.91
CA LYS A 195 -12.08 -22.90 -11.18
C LYS A 195 -13.37 -23.68 -10.99
N GLY A 196 -14.26 -23.15 -10.15
CA GLY A 196 -15.56 -23.72 -9.78
C GLY A 196 -15.54 -24.51 -8.49
N ASP A 197 -14.36 -24.87 -7.96
CA ASP A 197 -14.29 -25.59 -6.68
C ASP A 197 -14.66 -24.67 -5.52
N VAL A 198 -15.32 -25.26 -4.52
CA VAL A 198 -15.81 -24.58 -3.32
C VAL A 198 -15.30 -25.30 -2.09
N VAL A 199 -14.81 -24.56 -1.11
CA VAL A 199 -14.37 -25.09 0.17
C VAL A 199 -14.75 -24.16 1.30
N THR A 200 -15.31 -24.71 2.37
CA THR A 200 -15.58 -23.97 3.62
C THR A 200 -14.45 -24.22 4.61
N ILE A 201 -13.98 -23.15 5.22
CA ILE A 201 -12.93 -23.12 6.24
C ILE A 201 -13.60 -22.64 7.53
N GLU A 202 -13.78 -23.56 8.44
CA GLU A 202 -14.41 -23.26 9.73
C GLU A 202 -13.50 -22.38 10.61
N SER A 203 -14.08 -21.76 11.63
CA SER A 203 -13.30 -21.02 12.62
C SER A 203 -12.24 -21.93 13.25
N GLU A 204 -11.09 -21.35 13.63
CA GLU A 204 -9.92 -22.01 14.22
C GLU A 204 -9.16 -22.97 13.29
N VAL A 205 -9.63 -23.23 12.07
CA VAL A 205 -8.91 -24.03 11.07
C VAL A 205 -7.74 -23.21 10.51
N ARG A 206 -6.52 -23.75 10.67
CA ARG A 206 -5.32 -23.16 10.08
C ARG A 206 -5.31 -23.39 8.58
N HIS A 207 -5.07 -22.32 7.83
CA HIS A 207 -5.05 -22.38 6.38
C HIS A 207 -3.96 -21.49 5.79
N GLU A 208 -3.34 -22.00 4.75
CA GLU A 208 -2.41 -21.30 3.85
C GLU A 208 -2.71 -21.72 2.43
N PHE A 209 -2.36 -20.88 1.45
CA PHE A 209 -2.52 -21.27 0.06
C PHE A 209 -1.43 -20.66 -0.83
N THR A 210 -1.20 -21.35 -1.94
CA THR A 210 -0.30 -20.90 -3.01
C THR A 210 -0.99 -21.05 -4.36
N THR A 211 -0.49 -20.33 -5.36
CA THR A 211 -0.91 -20.46 -6.74
C THR A 211 0.29 -20.47 -7.67
N HIS A 212 0.24 -21.24 -8.75
CA HIS A 212 1.30 -21.26 -9.75
C HIS A 212 1.04 -20.23 -10.86
N LYS A 213 -0.20 -20.12 -11.32
CA LYS A 213 -0.59 -19.29 -12.47
C LYS A 213 -1.26 -17.99 -12.08
N GLY A 214 -1.44 -17.75 -10.79
CA GLY A 214 -2.28 -16.71 -10.25
C GLY A 214 -3.72 -17.19 -10.11
N CYS A 215 -4.45 -16.60 -9.15
CA CYS A 215 -5.84 -16.94 -8.91
C CYS A 215 -6.68 -15.74 -8.48
N VAL A 216 -7.98 -15.86 -8.70
CA VAL A 216 -9.02 -15.02 -8.11
C VAL A 216 -9.97 -15.93 -7.34
N ILE A 217 -10.06 -15.70 -6.04
CA ILE A 217 -10.93 -16.44 -5.13
C ILE A 217 -12.02 -15.47 -4.64
N GLU A 218 -13.27 -15.90 -4.68
CA GLU A 218 -14.35 -15.24 -3.97
C GLU A 218 -14.38 -15.78 -2.54
N GLU A 219 -14.20 -14.92 -1.56
CA GLU A 219 -14.39 -15.20 -0.14
C GLU A 219 -15.79 -14.72 0.26
N ILE A 220 -16.63 -15.64 0.70
CA ILE A 220 -17.88 -15.36 1.39
C ILE A 220 -17.69 -15.77 2.85
N SER A 221 -17.93 -14.88 3.78
CA SER A 221 -17.68 -15.15 5.19
C SER A 221 -18.72 -14.46 6.08
N SER A 222 -18.75 -14.82 7.36
CA SER A 222 -19.36 -14.00 8.39
C SER A 222 -18.64 -12.64 8.48
N THR A 223 -19.09 -11.75 9.35
CA THR A 223 -18.48 -10.41 9.53
C THR A 223 -16.95 -10.49 9.63
N HIS A 224 -16.27 -9.69 8.81
CA HIS A 224 -14.82 -9.54 8.92
C HIS A 224 -14.46 -8.55 10.03
N TYR A 225 -13.68 -9.01 10.99
CA TYR A 225 -13.13 -8.20 12.08
C TYR A 225 -11.63 -7.95 11.84
N ILE A 226 -11.19 -6.69 11.98
CA ILE A 226 -9.80 -6.27 11.71
C ILE A 226 -8.79 -7.08 12.54
N ASN A 227 -9.15 -7.51 13.74
CA ASN A 227 -8.26 -8.20 14.68
C ASN A 227 -8.51 -9.71 14.78
N ASP A 228 -9.17 -10.32 13.79
CA ASP A 228 -9.51 -11.76 13.81
C ASP A 228 -8.64 -12.60 12.87
N SER A 229 -7.54 -12.07 12.35
CA SER A 229 -6.55 -12.83 11.57
C SER A 229 -5.32 -13.11 12.42
N PHE A 230 -5.10 -14.36 12.76
CA PHE A 230 -4.00 -14.83 13.61
C PHE A 230 -2.99 -15.62 12.76
N TYR A 231 -1.87 -15.00 12.47
CA TYR A 231 -0.78 -15.64 11.72
C TYR A 231 0.05 -16.52 12.63
N THR A 232 0.43 -17.71 12.16
CA THR A 232 1.35 -18.60 12.86
C THR A 232 2.73 -17.97 13.02
N ASP A 233 3.20 -17.25 11.99
CA ASP A 233 4.44 -16.47 12.07
C ASP A 233 4.19 -15.14 12.80
N LYS A 234 4.80 -15.03 13.98
CA LYS A 234 4.73 -13.82 14.82
C LYS A 234 5.37 -12.58 14.19
N ALA A 235 6.28 -12.73 13.21
CA ALA A 235 6.88 -11.61 12.51
C ALA A 235 5.83 -10.81 11.74
N ILE A 236 4.83 -11.47 11.15
CA ILE A 236 3.72 -10.84 10.44
C ILE A 236 2.86 -10.02 11.40
N SER A 237 2.53 -10.58 12.56
CA SER A 237 1.69 -9.89 13.57
C SER A 237 2.39 -8.66 14.17
N LYS A 238 3.71 -8.64 14.20
CA LYS A 238 4.52 -7.49 14.65
C LYS A 238 4.61 -6.39 13.61
N ASN A 239 4.46 -6.70 12.32
CA ASN A 239 4.53 -5.73 11.23
C ASN A 239 3.24 -4.91 11.15
N LYS A 240 3.20 -3.77 11.81
CA LYS A 240 2.04 -2.84 11.82
C LYS A 240 1.80 -2.16 10.47
N ASN A 241 2.80 -2.11 9.60
CA ASN A 241 2.75 -1.44 8.30
C ASN A 241 2.50 -2.42 7.14
N ARG A 242 2.03 -3.65 7.41
CA ARG A 242 1.87 -4.72 6.43
C ARG A 242 0.70 -4.57 5.45
N LYS A 243 -0.08 -3.48 5.55
CA LYS A 243 -1.25 -3.23 4.71
C LYS A 243 -1.19 -1.86 4.08
N THR A 244 -1.54 -1.79 2.81
CA THR A 244 -1.76 -0.54 2.07
C THR A 244 -3.15 -0.56 1.48
N HIS A 245 -3.94 0.48 1.75
CA HIS A 245 -5.28 0.65 1.22
C HIS A 245 -5.26 1.73 0.13
N LEU A 246 -5.82 1.41 -1.02
CA LEU A 246 -5.91 2.31 -2.17
C LEU A 246 -7.37 2.51 -2.56
N THR A 247 -7.77 3.76 -2.61
CA THR A 247 -9.02 4.21 -3.21
C THR A 247 -8.76 4.65 -4.66
N GLN A 248 -9.75 4.61 -5.54
CA GLN A 248 -9.66 5.08 -6.93
C GLN A 248 -8.52 4.44 -7.77
N TRP A 249 -8.01 3.29 -7.35
CA TRP A 249 -6.91 2.57 -8.01
C TRP A 249 -7.25 2.12 -9.44
N THR A 250 -8.52 1.99 -9.78
CA THR A 250 -9.00 1.61 -11.11
C THR A 250 -8.68 2.64 -12.18
N ASN A 251 -8.56 3.91 -11.80
CA ASN A 251 -8.33 5.05 -12.72
C ASN A 251 -6.85 5.51 -12.73
N TRP A 252 -5.94 4.76 -12.17
CA TRP A 252 -4.53 5.18 -12.09
C TRP A 252 -3.85 5.38 -13.44
N ASP A 253 -4.32 4.72 -14.51
CA ASP A 253 -3.77 4.92 -15.86
C ASP A 253 -4.05 6.33 -16.39
N LEU A 254 -5.11 6.98 -15.91
CA LEU A 254 -5.47 8.36 -16.28
C LEU A 254 -4.57 9.41 -15.60
N LEU A 255 -3.90 9.06 -14.50
CA LEU A 255 -3.03 9.98 -13.76
C LEU A 255 -1.61 10.09 -14.36
N LYS A 256 -1.25 9.26 -15.35
CA LYS A 256 0.07 9.27 -16.00
C LYS A 256 0.23 10.28 -17.13
N THR A 257 -0.86 10.84 -17.66
CA THR A 257 -0.81 11.68 -18.87
C THR A 257 -0.35 13.12 -18.62
N ASP A 258 -0.23 13.56 -17.36
CA ASP A 258 0.07 14.96 -17.04
C ASP A 258 1.52 15.25 -16.58
N ASN A 259 2.45 14.28 -16.67
CA ASN A 259 3.84 14.47 -16.23
C ASN A 259 4.86 14.61 -17.37
N HIS A 260 4.42 14.95 -18.59
CA HIS A 260 5.33 15.28 -19.70
C HIS A 260 4.81 16.52 -20.43
N THR A 261 5.04 17.69 -19.86
CA THR A 261 5.40 18.91 -20.60
C THR A 261 6.09 19.89 -19.64
#